data_e39d92bd2449ddab67e936e58bcef61b
#
_entry.id   e39d92bd2449ddab67e936e58bcef61b
#
_cell.length_a   1.000
_cell.length_b   1.000
_cell.length_c   1.000
_cell.angle_alpha   90.00
_cell.angle_beta   90.00
_cell.angle_gamma   90.00
#
_symmetry.space_group_name_H-M   'P 1'
#
loop_
_entity.id
_entity.type
_entity.pdbx_description
1 polymer ?
#
loop_
_entity_poly.entity_id
_entity_poly.type
_entity_poly.pdbx_seq_one_letter_code
_entity_poly.pdbx_strand_id
1 'polypeptide(L)'
;MGSDLDAGIKNNHSEPEPDSLKAETPAAQHPEYYVDNPGLLLQGTYTQVGFDLVITGSGGEQLVIGDYFTFQPPPNLMFAPGIGISPVMVEGLLVQVQPEYQLAGPAPDDVPMVKIGTVSVKVGNVFRENKTTGEKEALSKGDDLYKGDILSVEGLGGLYAKMTDGTRFNLGANSRAVLKDYAFDPQAETGTFSAHVLQGGFKYKSGLIGKFSAKRGATDNHATISTPSAVIGIRGSELEGNYDPVSLQTTVIHRSGLLTVTDINGNNPTVLAVSGNAATILIGGNPQFVSQASPQQQAAIQQALPPATNEEEVEDTTEEEGEEAQEGE
;
A
#
# COMPACT_ATOMS: atom_id res chain seq x y z
N MET A 1 -88.36 -38.22 1.16
CA MET A 1 -88.66 -37.17 0.15
C MET A 1 -87.82 -35.98 0.49
N GLY A 2 -86.80 -35.77 -0.16
CA GLY A 2 -86.54 -34.76 -1.17
C GLY A 2 -85.84 -33.65 -0.51
N SER A 3 -84.76 -33.53 -0.93
CA SER A 3 -83.96 -32.72 -1.85
C SER A 3 -83.08 -31.66 -1.14
N ASP A 4 -81.81 -31.85 -1.33
CA ASP A 4 -80.73 -30.95 -1.74
C ASP A 4 -81.00 -29.47 -1.67
N LEU A 5 -80.04 -28.74 -1.12
CA LEU A 5 -79.43 -27.59 -1.74
C LEU A 5 -78.09 -27.32 -1.11
N ASP A 6 -77.10 -27.63 -1.89
CA ASP A 6 -75.70 -27.26 -1.81
C ASP A 6 -75.54 -25.73 -1.99
N ALA A 7 -74.87 -25.09 -1.10
CA ALA A 7 -74.42 -23.71 -1.31
C ALA A 7 -72.96 -23.62 -0.90
N GLY A 8 -72.05 -23.79 -1.91
CA GLY A 8 -70.63 -23.69 -1.80
C GLY A 8 -70.21 -22.28 -1.38
N ILE A 9 -69.52 -22.19 -0.26
CA ILE A 9 -68.77 -21.04 0.15
C ILE A 9 -67.35 -21.20 -0.42
N LYS A 10 -67.02 -20.43 -1.47
CA LYS A 10 -65.68 -20.29 -1.97
C LYS A 10 -64.90 -19.41 -0.99
N ASN A 11 -64.10 -20.03 -0.16
CA ASN A 11 -63.03 -19.31 0.56
C ASN A 11 -61.87 -19.06 -0.39
N ASN A 12 -61.79 -17.82 -0.84
CA ASN A 12 -60.61 -17.31 -1.52
C ASN A 12 -59.57 -16.98 -0.44
N HIS A 13 -58.76 -17.98 -0.05
CA HIS A 13 -57.48 -17.73 0.62
C HIS A 13 -56.43 -17.62 -0.49
N SER A 14 -56.12 -16.40 -0.88
CA SER A 14 -54.89 -16.11 -1.58
C SER A 14 -53.75 -16.18 -0.56
N GLU A 15 -53.03 -17.30 -0.56
CA GLU A 15 -51.70 -17.36 0.06
C GLU A 15 -50.81 -16.29 -0.60
N PRO A 16 -50.03 -15.51 0.20
CA PRO A 16 -49.02 -14.68 -0.39
C PRO A 16 -47.94 -15.61 -0.98
N GLU A 17 -47.69 -15.46 -2.25
CA GLU A 17 -46.53 -16.10 -2.89
C GLU A 17 -45.24 -15.74 -2.14
N PRO A 18 -44.34 -16.72 -1.90
CA PRO A 18 -43.06 -16.44 -1.30
C PRO A 18 -42.29 -15.49 -2.21
N ASP A 19 -41.95 -14.36 -1.61
CA ASP A 19 -41.07 -13.34 -2.18
C ASP A 19 -39.91 -14.03 -2.87
N SER A 20 -39.85 -13.91 -4.19
CA SER A 20 -38.80 -14.48 -5.01
C SER A 20 -37.51 -13.85 -4.56
N LEU A 21 -36.72 -14.60 -3.79
CA LEU A 21 -35.30 -14.31 -3.55
C LEU A 21 -34.69 -13.99 -4.91
N LYS A 22 -34.45 -12.70 -5.15
CA LYS A 22 -33.58 -12.26 -6.26
C LYS A 22 -32.26 -12.98 -6.00
N ALA A 23 -31.97 -13.96 -6.85
CA ALA A 23 -30.65 -14.55 -6.92
C ALA A 23 -29.68 -13.37 -7.13
N GLU A 24 -28.87 -13.08 -6.11
CA GLU A 24 -27.75 -12.20 -6.26
C GLU A 24 -26.93 -12.76 -7.41
N THR A 25 -26.75 -11.96 -8.44
CA THR A 25 -25.84 -12.28 -9.55
C THR A 25 -24.50 -12.58 -8.91
N PRO A 26 -23.90 -13.75 -9.11
CA PRO A 26 -22.59 -14.05 -8.55
C PRO A 26 -21.67 -12.93 -8.99
N ALA A 27 -20.94 -12.34 -8.05
CA ALA A 27 -19.92 -11.37 -8.37
C ALA A 27 -19.07 -11.96 -9.51
N ALA A 28 -18.88 -11.20 -10.60
CA ALA A 28 -18.15 -11.67 -11.76
C ALA A 28 -16.80 -12.22 -11.28
N GLN A 29 -16.64 -13.54 -11.36
CA GLN A 29 -15.38 -14.18 -10.98
C GLN A 29 -14.34 -13.69 -11.96
N HIS A 30 -13.38 -12.91 -11.47
CA HIS A 30 -12.20 -12.54 -12.25
C HIS A 30 -11.50 -13.84 -12.67
N PRO A 31 -11.04 -13.95 -13.92
CA PRO A 31 -10.23 -15.09 -14.31
C PRO A 31 -9.01 -15.20 -13.38
N GLU A 32 -8.62 -16.41 -13.07
CA GLU A 32 -7.49 -16.70 -12.18
C GLU A 32 -6.34 -17.30 -12.99
N TYR A 33 -5.13 -16.79 -12.78
CA TYR A 33 -3.90 -17.32 -13.33
C TYR A 33 -3.02 -17.84 -12.19
N TYR A 34 -2.76 -19.13 -12.15
CA TYR A 34 -1.98 -19.75 -11.08
C TYR A 34 -0.48 -19.69 -11.38
N VAL A 35 0.28 -19.25 -10.40
CA VAL A 35 1.75 -19.11 -10.46
C VAL A 35 2.39 -20.03 -9.43
N ASP A 36 3.22 -20.95 -9.90
CA ASP A 36 3.86 -21.97 -9.06
C ASP A 36 4.93 -21.42 -8.11
N ASN A 37 5.46 -20.22 -8.39
CA ASN A 37 6.48 -19.59 -7.56
C ASN A 37 5.91 -18.36 -6.81
N PRO A 38 5.45 -18.53 -5.56
CA PRO A 38 4.94 -17.41 -4.75
C PRO A 38 5.98 -16.31 -4.54
N GLY A 39 7.26 -16.68 -4.39
CA GLY A 39 8.34 -15.71 -4.20
C GLY A 39 8.47 -14.73 -5.35
N LEU A 40 8.24 -15.20 -6.57
CA LEU A 40 8.28 -14.37 -7.76
C LEU A 40 7.15 -13.34 -7.76
N LEU A 41 5.92 -13.75 -7.37
CA LEU A 41 4.81 -12.81 -7.22
C LEU A 41 5.03 -11.80 -6.11
N LEU A 42 5.57 -12.21 -4.98
CA LEU A 42 5.64 -11.38 -3.79
C LEU A 42 6.87 -10.45 -3.76
N GLN A 43 7.94 -10.82 -4.48
CA GLN A 43 9.23 -10.13 -4.44
C GLN A 43 9.74 -9.71 -5.82
N GLY A 44 9.06 -10.10 -6.89
CA GLY A 44 9.44 -9.80 -8.26
C GLY A 44 9.20 -8.35 -8.64
N THR A 45 9.87 -7.92 -9.70
CA THR A 45 9.65 -6.64 -10.36
C THR A 45 8.64 -6.85 -11.48
N TYR A 46 7.57 -6.08 -11.47
CA TYR A 46 6.47 -6.16 -12.41
C TYR A 46 6.67 -5.17 -13.55
N THR A 47 6.68 -5.64 -14.78
CA THR A 47 6.90 -4.82 -15.98
C THR A 47 5.83 -5.12 -17.01
N GLN A 48 5.24 -4.11 -17.60
CA GLN A 48 4.38 -4.25 -18.76
C GLN A 48 5.22 -4.16 -20.04
N VAL A 49 5.15 -5.18 -20.90
CA VAL A 49 5.79 -5.19 -22.21
C VAL A 49 4.71 -5.43 -23.27
N GLY A 50 4.26 -4.35 -23.91
CA GLY A 50 3.09 -4.42 -24.77
C GLY A 50 1.82 -4.80 -24.00
N PHE A 51 1.23 -5.93 -24.30
CA PHE A 51 0.08 -6.50 -23.60
C PHE A 51 0.46 -7.58 -22.57
N ASP A 52 1.74 -7.91 -22.48
CA ASP A 52 2.24 -8.95 -21.59
C ASP A 52 2.64 -8.36 -20.23
N LEU A 53 2.43 -9.15 -19.18
CA LEU A 53 2.97 -8.88 -17.85
C LEU A 53 4.24 -9.74 -17.67
N VAL A 54 5.36 -9.07 -17.40
CA VAL A 54 6.63 -9.71 -17.08
C VAL A 54 6.94 -9.49 -15.61
N ILE A 55 7.17 -10.56 -14.86
CA ILE A 55 7.59 -10.51 -13.46
C ILE A 55 9.00 -11.07 -13.38
N THR A 56 9.96 -10.23 -12.95
CA THR A 56 11.37 -10.61 -12.85
C THR A 56 11.77 -10.76 -11.38
N GLY A 57 12.26 -11.91 -11.00
CA GLY A 57 12.77 -12.18 -9.66
C GLY A 57 14.18 -11.66 -9.43
N SER A 58 14.60 -11.62 -8.17
CA SER A 58 15.92 -11.12 -7.76
C SER A 58 17.10 -11.95 -8.28
N GLY A 59 16.85 -13.21 -8.64
CA GLY A 59 17.82 -14.11 -9.27
C GLY A 59 17.88 -14.01 -10.79
N GLY A 60 17.07 -13.11 -11.40
CA GLY A 60 16.97 -12.96 -12.85
C GLY A 60 15.99 -13.93 -13.53
N GLU A 61 15.32 -14.78 -12.75
CA GLU A 61 14.23 -15.63 -13.26
C GLU A 61 13.06 -14.74 -13.71
N GLN A 62 12.40 -15.11 -14.79
CA GLN A 62 11.27 -14.35 -15.33
C GLN A 62 10.03 -15.22 -15.51
N LEU A 63 8.88 -14.66 -15.17
CA LEU A 63 7.57 -15.14 -15.53
C LEU A 63 6.95 -14.16 -16.52
N VAL A 64 6.61 -14.65 -17.71
CA VAL A 64 5.89 -13.87 -18.73
C VAL A 64 4.47 -14.39 -18.81
N ILE A 65 3.50 -13.51 -18.54
CA ILE A 65 2.08 -13.80 -18.71
C ILE A 65 1.62 -13.05 -19.96
N GLY A 66 1.50 -13.77 -21.05
CA GLY A 66 1.13 -13.22 -22.34
C GLY A 66 -0.29 -12.66 -22.34
N ASP A 67 -0.48 -11.56 -23.04
CA ASP A 67 -1.77 -10.89 -23.25
C ASP A 67 -2.50 -10.51 -21.94
N TYR A 68 -1.81 -10.43 -20.80
CA TYR A 68 -2.40 -10.14 -19.48
C TYR A 68 -3.29 -8.90 -19.48
N PHE A 69 -2.85 -7.84 -20.14
CA PHE A 69 -3.56 -6.54 -20.18
C PHE A 69 -4.63 -6.46 -21.27
N THR A 70 -4.86 -7.52 -22.04
CA THR A 70 -5.98 -7.59 -23.00
C THR A 70 -7.29 -8.01 -22.34
N PHE A 71 -7.22 -8.68 -21.19
CA PHE A 71 -8.40 -9.08 -20.45
C PHE A 71 -9.03 -7.87 -19.73
N GLN A 72 -10.36 -7.83 -19.65
CA GLN A 72 -11.09 -6.78 -18.93
C GLN A 72 -12.16 -7.39 -18.01
N PRO A 73 -11.89 -7.41 -16.70
CA PRO A 73 -10.62 -7.06 -16.03
C PRO A 73 -9.54 -8.12 -16.24
N PRO A 74 -8.25 -7.78 -16.05
CA PRO A 74 -7.17 -8.76 -16.09
C PRO A 74 -7.34 -9.86 -15.02
N PRO A 75 -6.72 -11.03 -15.18
CA PRO A 75 -6.82 -12.11 -14.22
C PRO A 75 -6.15 -11.81 -12.88
N ASN A 76 -6.69 -12.40 -11.80
CA ASN A 76 -5.97 -12.48 -10.53
C ASN A 76 -4.77 -13.43 -10.67
N LEU A 77 -3.64 -13.06 -10.12
CA LEU A 77 -2.45 -13.91 -10.05
C LEU A 77 -2.48 -14.70 -8.74
N MET A 78 -2.82 -15.98 -8.82
CA MET A 78 -3.00 -16.85 -7.67
C MET A 78 -1.77 -17.72 -7.43
N PHE A 79 -1.43 -17.96 -6.18
CA PHE A 79 -0.40 -18.94 -5.81
C PHE A 79 -0.89 -19.98 -4.80
N ALA A 80 -2.12 -19.82 -4.30
CA ALA A 80 -2.87 -20.82 -3.55
C ALA A 80 -4.38 -20.54 -3.72
N PRO A 81 -5.26 -21.50 -3.43
CA PRO A 81 -6.71 -21.28 -3.50
C PRO A 81 -7.15 -20.08 -2.67
N GLY A 82 -7.72 -19.06 -3.31
CA GLY A 82 -8.16 -17.82 -2.68
C GLY A 82 -7.04 -16.87 -2.26
N ILE A 83 -5.77 -17.16 -2.59
CA ILE A 83 -4.61 -16.34 -2.22
C ILE A 83 -3.85 -15.91 -3.47
N GLY A 84 -3.77 -14.61 -3.71
CA GLY A 84 -3.13 -14.08 -4.91
C GLY A 84 -3.03 -12.57 -4.93
N ILE A 85 -2.64 -12.04 -6.07
CA ILE A 85 -2.49 -10.62 -6.35
C ILE A 85 -3.57 -10.19 -7.33
N SER A 86 -4.39 -9.20 -6.95
CA SER A 86 -5.45 -8.68 -7.82
C SER A 86 -4.89 -7.82 -8.96
N PRO A 87 -5.64 -7.61 -10.06
CA PRO A 87 -5.24 -6.72 -11.14
C PRO A 87 -4.90 -5.30 -10.69
N VAL A 88 -5.66 -4.77 -9.74
CA VAL A 88 -5.40 -3.44 -9.16
C VAL A 88 -4.04 -3.38 -8.47
N MET A 89 -3.65 -4.48 -7.81
CA MET A 89 -2.30 -4.59 -7.25
C MET A 89 -1.24 -4.72 -8.32
N VAL A 90 -1.48 -5.52 -9.35
CA VAL A 90 -0.56 -5.64 -10.48
C VAL A 90 -0.31 -4.28 -11.10
N GLU A 91 -1.36 -3.50 -11.39
CA GLU A 91 -1.21 -2.12 -11.86
C GLU A 91 -0.41 -1.25 -10.89
N GLY A 92 -0.65 -1.46 -9.60
CA GLY A 92 0.09 -0.80 -8.53
C GLY A 92 1.57 -1.18 -8.45
N LEU A 93 1.92 -2.37 -8.85
CA LEU A 93 3.28 -2.93 -8.84
C LEU A 93 4.03 -2.66 -10.15
N LEU A 94 3.30 -2.32 -11.24
CA LEU A 94 3.93 -2.07 -12.52
C LEU A 94 5.00 -0.98 -12.41
N VAL A 95 6.18 -1.36 -12.78
CA VAL A 95 7.20 -0.40 -13.15
C VAL A 95 6.77 0.18 -14.49
N GLN A 96 6.50 1.47 -14.54
CA GLN A 96 6.15 2.16 -15.78
C GLN A 96 7.38 2.19 -16.69
N VAL A 97 7.54 1.17 -17.53
CA VAL A 97 8.43 1.26 -18.67
C VAL A 97 7.67 2.08 -19.71
N GLN A 98 8.07 3.32 -19.91
CA GLN A 98 7.59 4.04 -21.09
C GLN A 98 8.05 3.26 -22.33
N PRO A 99 7.16 2.94 -23.28
CA PRO A 99 7.60 2.32 -24.50
C PRO A 99 8.56 3.27 -25.21
N GLU A 100 9.82 2.86 -25.35
CA GLU A 100 10.74 3.49 -26.28
C GLU A 100 10.16 3.36 -27.69
N TYR A 101 9.45 4.38 -28.14
CA TYR A 101 9.35 4.64 -29.57
C TYR A 101 10.73 5.06 -30.02
N GLN A 102 11.52 4.10 -30.52
CA GLN A 102 12.72 4.38 -31.31
C GLN A 102 12.31 5.11 -32.59
N LEU A 103 12.04 6.39 -32.50
CA LEU A 103 12.26 7.33 -33.58
C LEU A 103 13.69 7.82 -33.36
N ALA A 104 14.52 7.62 -34.40
CA ALA A 104 15.92 8.11 -34.44
C ALA A 104 15.97 9.62 -34.20
N GLY A 105 16.13 9.99 -32.95
CA GLY A 105 16.39 11.32 -32.41
C GLY A 105 17.27 11.16 -31.18
N PRO A 106 17.98 12.19 -30.74
CA PRO A 106 18.86 12.08 -29.59
C PRO A 106 18.09 11.52 -28.37
N ALA A 107 18.73 10.62 -27.61
CA ALA A 107 18.17 9.94 -26.47
C ALA A 107 17.41 10.92 -25.56
N PRO A 108 16.21 10.52 -25.04
CA PRO A 108 15.51 11.34 -24.07
C PRO A 108 16.13 11.18 -22.68
N ASP A 109 17.34 11.72 -22.51
CA ASP A 109 18.04 11.79 -21.22
C ASP A 109 17.52 12.95 -20.34
N ASP A 110 16.42 13.61 -20.74
CA ASP A 110 15.94 14.85 -20.11
C ASP A 110 14.43 14.87 -19.76
N VAL A 111 13.86 13.80 -19.24
CA VAL A 111 12.71 14.02 -18.36
C VAL A 111 13.30 14.34 -16.98
N PRO A 112 13.26 15.60 -16.52
CA PRO A 112 13.86 15.93 -15.22
C PRO A 112 13.17 15.09 -14.15
N MET A 113 13.92 14.17 -13.55
CA MET A 113 13.43 13.44 -12.39
C MET A 113 13.15 14.45 -11.29
N VAL A 114 11.88 14.60 -10.93
CA VAL A 114 11.49 15.54 -9.89
C VAL A 114 11.90 14.95 -8.54
N LYS A 115 12.84 15.63 -7.88
CA LYS A 115 13.24 15.31 -6.51
C LYS A 115 12.03 15.44 -5.59
N ILE A 116 11.75 14.40 -4.83
CA ILE A 116 10.64 14.36 -3.87
C ILE A 116 11.10 14.29 -2.41
N GLY A 117 12.37 13.99 -2.18
CA GLY A 117 12.93 13.88 -0.85
C GLY A 117 14.43 13.62 -0.87
N THR A 118 14.98 13.29 0.29
CA THR A 118 16.40 12.93 0.47
C THR A 118 16.53 11.80 1.50
N VAL A 119 17.63 11.08 1.42
CA VAL A 119 18.09 10.18 2.48
C VAL A 119 18.64 11.04 3.63
N SER A 120 17.89 11.17 4.72
CA SER A 120 18.35 11.94 5.90
C SER A 120 19.37 11.16 6.71
N VAL A 121 19.12 9.88 6.96
CA VAL A 121 20.04 8.96 7.64
C VAL A 121 19.99 7.60 6.96
N LYS A 122 21.10 6.88 6.95
CA LYS A 122 21.14 5.47 6.59
C LYS A 122 21.99 4.67 7.57
N VAL A 123 21.58 3.44 7.83
CA VAL A 123 22.33 2.46 8.60
C VAL A 123 22.41 1.17 7.79
N GLY A 124 23.61 0.59 7.67
CA GLY A 124 23.81 -0.64 6.92
C GLY A 124 23.71 -0.45 5.39
N ASN A 125 23.26 -1.47 4.70
CA ASN A 125 23.19 -1.54 3.24
C ASN A 125 21.85 -1.07 2.73
N VAL A 126 21.82 0.10 2.11
CA VAL A 126 20.64 0.73 1.55
C VAL A 126 20.86 0.99 0.08
N PHE A 127 19.90 0.63 -0.75
CA PHE A 127 20.00 0.71 -2.21
C PHE A 127 18.77 1.34 -2.82
N ARG A 128 19.00 2.00 -3.96
CA ARG A 128 17.99 2.27 -4.98
C ARG A 128 18.10 1.16 -6.03
N GLU A 129 17.00 0.59 -6.46
CA GLU A 129 16.96 -0.39 -7.53
C GLU A 129 16.57 0.30 -8.84
N ASN A 130 17.30 0.03 -9.90
CA ASN A 130 16.92 0.46 -11.24
C ASN A 130 15.69 -0.33 -11.70
N LYS A 131 14.65 0.38 -12.12
CA LYS A 131 13.36 -0.22 -12.48
C LYS A 131 13.42 -1.16 -13.67
N THR A 132 14.36 -0.92 -14.59
CA THR A 132 14.45 -1.65 -15.86
C THR A 132 15.44 -2.81 -15.77
N THR A 133 16.59 -2.60 -15.12
CA THR A 133 17.68 -3.59 -15.07
C THR A 133 17.69 -4.39 -13.77
N GLY A 134 17.04 -3.91 -12.72
CA GLY A 134 17.14 -4.47 -11.37
C GLY A 134 18.47 -4.22 -10.68
N GLU A 135 19.37 -3.46 -11.33
CA GLU A 135 20.66 -3.10 -10.74
C GLU A 135 20.48 -2.24 -9.51
N LYS A 136 21.33 -2.48 -8.50
CA LYS A 136 21.28 -1.79 -7.22
C LYS A 136 22.36 -0.73 -7.14
N GLU A 137 21.96 0.49 -6.94
CA GLU A 137 22.82 1.63 -6.61
C GLU A 137 22.81 1.84 -5.09
N ALA A 138 24.00 1.87 -4.48
CA ALA A 138 24.10 2.11 -3.05
C ALA A 138 23.78 3.57 -2.72
N LEU A 139 22.82 3.79 -1.82
CA LEU A 139 22.45 5.11 -1.34
C LEU A 139 23.32 5.56 -0.17
N SER A 140 23.54 6.86 -0.09
CA SER A 140 24.26 7.56 0.97
C SER A 140 23.37 8.64 1.60
N LYS A 141 23.72 9.11 2.79
CA LYS A 141 23.10 10.30 3.40
C LYS A 141 23.23 11.50 2.47
N GLY A 142 22.13 12.19 2.23
CA GLY A 142 22.03 13.33 1.34
C GLY A 142 21.61 13.01 -0.09
N ASP A 143 21.61 11.76 -0.49
CA ASP A 143 21.18 11.37 -1.83
C ASP A 143 19.71 11.71 -2.06
N ASP A 144 19.42 12.19 -3.25
CA ASP A 144 18.07 12.58 -3.66
C ASP A 144 17.18 11.36 -3.91
N LEU A 145 15.93 11.49 -3.53
CA LEU A 145 14.89 10.49 -3.79
C LEU A 145 13.90 11.02 -4.81
N TYR A 146 13.44 10.13 -5.68
CA TYR A 146 12.59 10.46 -6.82
C TYR A 146 11.31 9.62 -6.83
N LYS A 147 10.27 10.19 -7.43
CA LYS A 147 9.04 9.44 -7.68
C LYS A 147 9.34 8.17 -8.47
N GLY A 148 8.83 7.07 -7.95
CA GLY A 148 8.97 5.75 -8.52
C GLY A 148 10.27 5.03 -8.13
N ASP A 149 11.11 5.59 -7.26
CA ASP A 149 12.26 4.87 -6.71
C ASP A 149 11.83 3.60 -6.01
N ILE A 150 12.57 2.53 -6.26
CA ILE A 150 12.48 1.29 -5.50
C ILE A 150 13.62 1.30 -4.50
N LEU A 151 13.28 1.34 -3.23
CA LEU A 151 14.23 1.42 -2.13
C LEU A 151 14.32 0.09 -1.41
N SER A 152 15.53 -0.35 -1.08
CA SER A 152 15.74 -1.58 -0.31
C SER A 152 16.78 -1.41 0.79
N VAL A 153 16.55 -2.09 1.90
CA VAL A 153 17.48 -2.23 3.03
C VAL A 153 17.82 -3.70 3.16
N GLU A 154 19.09 -4.06 2.98
CA GLU A 154 19.54 -5.44 3.06
C GLU A 154 20.22 -5.73 4.38
N GLY A 155 19.82 -6.84 5.02
CA GLY A 155 20.31 -7.24 6.32
C GLY A 155 19.83 -6.31 7.43
N LEU A 156 20.63 -6.18 8.48
CA LEU A 156 20.35 -5.26 9.59
C LEU A 156 20.65 -3.83 9.16
N GLY A 157 19.70 -2.92 9.40
CA GLY A 157 19.90 -1.52 9.02
C GLY A 157 18.60 -0.74 8.94
N GLY A 158 18.68 0.42 8.31
CA GLY A 158 17.53 1.30 8.09
C GLY A 158 17.81 2.42 7.11
N LEU A 159 16.75 2.82 6.42
CA LEU A 159 16.68 4.02 5.61
C LEU A 159 15.72 5.00 6.26
N TYR A 160 16.16 6.23 6.42
CA TYR A 160 15.37 7.36 6.91
C TYR A 160 15.23 8.35 5.76
N ALA A 161 14.03 8.43 5.20
CA ALA A 161 13.72 9.32 4.09
C ALA A 161 12.91 10.52 4.60
N LYS A 162 13.35 11.73 4.24
CA LYS A 162 12.65 13.00 4.50
C LYS A 162 12.20 13.57 3.17
N MET A 163 10.88 13.70 2.99
CA MET A 163 10.29 14.29 1.80
C MET A 163 10.39 15.81 1.83
N THR A 164 10.17 16.47 0.71
CA THR A 164 10.29 17.93 0.59
C THR A 164 9.27 18.71 1.42
N ASP A 165 8.15 18.08 1.82
CA ASP A 165 7.16 18.63 2.74
C ASP A 165 7.45 18.33 4.22
N GLY A 166 8.57 17.65 4.52
CA GLY A 166 8.91 17.18 5.86
C GLY A 166 8.29 15.83 6.26
N THR A 167 7.48 15.20 5.41
CA THR A 167 7.01 13.83 5.65
C THR A 167 8.22 12.90 5.82
N ARG A 168 8.16 12.03 6.84
CA ARG A 168 9.17 10.99 7.08
C ARG A 168 8.62 9.64 6.71
N PHE A 169 9.38 8.90 5.88
CA PHE A 169 9.07 7.53 5.51
C PHE A 169 10.33 6.68 5.68
N ASN A 170 10.35 5.88 6.72
CA ASN A 170 11.51 5.12 7.14
C ASN A 170 11.30 3.63 6.89
N LEU A 171 12.35 2.94 6.45
CA LEU A 171 12.36 1.51 6.17
C LEU A 171 13.36 0.81 7.10
N GLY A 172 12.95 -0.31 7.67
CA GLY A 172 13.79 -1.10 8.56
C GLY A 172 14.56 -2.22 7.88
N ALA A 173 15.06 -3.15 8.68
CA ALA A 173 15.85 -4.30 8.23
C ALA A 173 15.08 -5.16 7.21
N ASN A 174 15.77 -5.60 6.16
CA ASN A 174 15.21 -6.44 5.09
C ASN A 174 13.90 -5.90 4.49
N SER A 175 13.79 -4.59 4.38
CA SER A 175 12.62 -3.93 3.83
C SER A 175 12.83 -3.57 2.37
N ARG A 176 11.71 -3.55 1.62
CA ARG A 176 11.67 -3.10 0.22
C ARG A 176 10.37 -2.32 -0.02
N ALA A 177 10.48 -1.15 -0.63
CA ALA A 177 9.32 -0.30 -0.91
C ALA A 177 9.50 0.50 -2.20
N VAL A 178 8.39 0.91 -2.80
CA VAL A 178 8.32 1.78 -3.97
C VAL A 178 7.71 3.12 -3.55
N LEU A 179 8.36 4.22 -3.86
CA LEU A 179 7.81 5.58 -3.75
C LEU A 179 6.90 5.83 -4.96
N LYS A 180 5.61 5.49 -4.84
CA LYS A 180 4.69 5.43 -5.99
C LYS A 180 4.31 6.79 -6.52
N ASP A 181 3.86 7.67 -5.62
CA ASP A 181 3.41 9.00 -6.00
C ASP A 181 3.72 10.01 -4.89
N TYR A 182 4.01 11.23 -5.32
CA TYR A 182 4.24 12.35 -4.45
C TYR A 182 3.95 13.65 -5.19
N ALA A 183 3.14 14.49 -4.57
CA ALA A 183 2.89 15.85 -5.03
C ALA A 183 2.91 16.77 -3.81
N PHE A 184 3.51 17.94 -3.94
CA PHE A 184 3.54 18.94 -2.88
C PHE A 184 3.57 20.33 -3.47
N ASP A 185 2.55 21.12 -3.17
CA ASP A 185 2.46 22.53 -3.53
C ASP A 185 2.25 23.36 -2.25
N PRO A 186 3.31 24.00 -1.73
CA PRO A 186 3.22 24.80 -0.51
C PRO A 186 2.40 26.06 -0.68
N GLN A 187 2.25 26.59 -1.92
CA GLN A 187 1.45 27.81 -2.17
C GLN A 187 -0.04 27.49 -2.23
N ALA A 188 -0.39 26.38 -2.86
CA ALA A 188 -1.77 25.89 -2.88
C ALA A 188 -2.16 25.19 -1.57
N GLU A 189 -1.25 24.98 -0.64
CA GLU A 189 -1.41 24.19 0.58
C GLU A 189 -1.98 22.80 0.30
N THR A 190 -1.46 22.13 -0.74
CA THR A 190 -1.93 20.78 -1.17
C THR A 190 -0.78 19.81 -1.33
N GLY A 191 -1.12 18.54 -1.30
CA GLY A 191 -0.17 17.49 -1.62
C GLY A 191 -0.73 16.09 -1.37
N THR A 192 0.01 15.10 -1.85
CA THR A 192 -0.28 13.68 -1.68
C THR A 192 1.01 12.90 -1.53
N PHE A 193 0.95 11.80 -0.79
CA PHE A 193 2.04 10.82 -0.68
C PHE A 193 1.50 9.42 -0.92
N SER A 194 2.19 8.60 -1.70
CA SER A 194 1.85 7.19 -1.85
C SER A 194 3.10 6.32 -1.93
N ALA A 195 3.13 5.26 -1.12
CA ALA A 195 4.17 4.24 -1.15
C ALA A 195 3.57 2.83 -1.18
N HIS A 196 4.33 1.88 -1.72
CA HIS A 196 3.99 0.46 -1.67
C HIS A 196 5.12 -0.29 -0.99
N VAL A 197 4.85 -0.88 0.18
CA VAL A 197 5.81 -1.68 0.95
C VAL A 197 5.64 -3.13 0.53
N LEU A 198 6.64 -3.65 -0.17
CA LEU A 198 6.67 -5.01 -0.68
C LEU A 198 7.06 -6.03 0.38
N GLN A 199 7.88 -5.60 1.36
CA GLN A 199 8.26 -6.42 2.51
C GLN A 199 8.91 -5.56 3.60
N GLY A 200 8.88 -6.04 4.84
CA GLY A 200 9.62 -5.52 5.99
C GLY A 200 8.91 -4.40 6.73
N GLY A 201 9.62 -3.82 7.68
CA GLY A 201 9.11 -2.79 8.58
C GLY A 201 9.20 -1.39 7.99
N PHE A 202 8.20 -0.57 8.31
CA PHE A 202 8.14 0.83 7.91
C PHE A 202 7.55 1.71 8.99
N LYS A 203 7.99 2.96 9.03
CA LYS A 203 7.43 4.02 9.87
C LYS A 203 7.09 5.20 8.98
N TYR A 204 5.94 5.81 9.24
CA TYR A 204 5.48 7.00 8.54
C TYR A 204 5.06 8.07 9.54
N LYS A 205 5.47 9.31 9.29
CA LYS A 205 5.03 10.51 10.02
C LYS A 205 4.70 11.60 8.99
N SER A 206 3.49 12.12 9.06
CA SER A 206 3.03 13.19 8.15
C SER A 206 3.81 14.48 8.36
N GLY A 207 4.17 15.14 7.26
CA GLY A 207 4.71 16.50 7.23
C GLY A 207 3.64 17.56 6.96
N LEU A 208 3.99 18.59 6.17
CA LEU A 208 3.10 19.71 5.83
C LEU A 208 1.86 19.27 5.06
N ILE A 209 1.94 18.26 4.21
CA ILE A 209 0.78 17.70 3.50
C ILE A 209 -0.33 17.32 4.48
N GLY A 210 0.03 16.66 5.61
CA GLY A 210 -0.92 16.30 6.66
C GLY A 210 -1.51 17.51 7.37
N LYS A 211 -0.68 18.52 7.70
CA LYS A 211 -1.12 19.78 8.31
C LYS A 211 -2.07 20.56 7.39
N PHE A 212 -1.76 20.66 6.11
CA PHE A 212 -2.62 21.30 5.12
C PHE A 212 -3.96 20.58 4.98
N SER A 213 -3.96 19.25 4.97
CA SER A 213 -5.18 18.45 4.92
C SER A 213 -6.05 18.71 6.16
N ALA A 214 -5.47 18.71 7.35
CA ALA A 214 -6.16 19.01 8.61
C ALA A 214 -6.74 20.44 8.64
N LYS A 215 -5.95 21.44 8.22
CA LYS A 215 -6.37 22.86 8.15
C LYS A 215 -7.59 23.07 7.24
N ARG A 216 -7.67 22.33 6.13
CA ARG A 216 -8.82 22.38 5.22
C ARG A 216 -10.03 21.59 5.72
N GLY A 217 -9.92 20.86 6.83
CA GLY A 217 -10.95 19.93 7.30
C GLY A 217 -11.22 18.80 6.30
N ALA A 218 -10.20 18.42 5.53
CA ALA A 218 -10.35 17.38 4.53
C ALA A 218 -10.72 16.04 5.18
N THR A 219 -11.66 15.34 4.58
CA THR A 219 -12.10 14.00 5.00
C THR A 219 -11.35 12.90 4.27
N ASP A 220 -10.67 13.25 3.19
CA ASP A 220 -9.92 12.32 2.35
C ASP A 220 -8.53 12.03 2.91
N ASN A 221 -8.00 10.86 2.59
CA ASN A 221 -6.64 10.50 2.95
C ASN A 221 -5.66 11.35 2.10
N HIS A 222 -4.75 12.04 2.78
CA HIS A 222 -3.67 12.77 2.10
C HIS A 222 -2.47 11.88 1.79
N ALA A 223 -2.39 10.73 2.45
CA ALA A 223 -1.35 9.74 2.15
C ALA A 223 -1.94 8.33 2.14
N THR A 224 -1.28 7.45 1.39
CA THR A 224 -1.65 6.04 1.27
C THR A 224 -0.39 5.18 1.29
N ILE A 225 -0.35 4.20 2.18
CA ILE A 225 0.65 3.14 2.15
C ILE A 225 -0.06 1.83 1.87
N SER A 226 0.36 1.14 0.81
CA SER A 226 -0.16 -0.18 0.47
C SER A 226 0.89 -1.26 0.72
N THR A 227 0.41 -2.46 0.98
CA THR A 227 1.19 -3.69 1.10
C THR A 227 0.50 -4.77 0.27
N PRO A 228 1.08 -5.96 0.07
CA PRO A 228 0.39 -7.07 -0.58
C PRO A 228 -0.91 -7.53 0.08
N SER A 229 -1.18 -7.20 1.34
CA SER A 229 -2.40 -7.62 2.04
C SER A 229 -3.32 -6.47 2.47
N ALA A 230 -2.89 -5.21 2.41
CA ALA A 230 -3.65 -4.09 2.96
C ALA A 230 -3.43 -2.77 2.22
N VAL A 231 -4.43 -1.88 2.31
CA VAL A 231 -4.29 -0.46 1.99
C VAL A 231 -4.54 0.36 3.24
N ILE A 232 -3.60 1.25 3.55
CA ILE A 232 -3.61 2.10 4.75
C ILE A 232 -3.77 3.55 4.30
N GLY A 233 -4.96 4.10 4.49
CA GLY A 233 -5.24 5.51 4.27
C GLY A 233 -4.92 6.33 5.51
N ILE A 234 -4.29 7.49 5.33
CA ILE A 234 -3.68 8.28 6.40
C ILE A 234 -4.22 9.70 6.40
N ARG A 235 -4.64 10.18 7.58
CA ARG A 235 -5.06 11.57 7.82
C ARG A 235 -4.34 12.15 9.03
N GLY A 236 -3.25 12.95 8.77
CA GLY A 236 -2.49 13.64 9.82
C GLY A 236 -1.92 12.69 10.87
N SER A 237 -1.21 11.65 10.46
CA SER A 237 -0.93 10.51 11.34
C SER A 237 0.55 10.16 11.42
N GLU A 238 0.89 9.49 12.51
CA GLU A 238 2.09 8.67 12.65
C GLU A 238 1.66 7.21 12.83
N LEU A 239 2.37 6.32 12.14
CA LEU A 239 2.13 4.89 12.21
C LEU A 239 3.43 4.09 12.07
N GLU A 240 3.37 2.89 12.58
CA GLU A 240 4.38 1.85 12.38
C GLU A 240 3.72 0.63 11.77
N GLY A 241 4.38 -0.02 10.84
CA GLY A 241 3.85 -1.20 10.17
C GLY A 241 4.94 -2.19 9.77
N ASN A 242 4.51 -3.38 9.48
CA ASN A 242 5.35 -4.43 8.93
C ASN A 242 4.52 -5.32 8.01
N TYR A 243 5.04 -5.61 6.83
CA TYR A 243 4.55 -6.70 6.01
C TYR A 243 5.56 -7.85 6.04
N ASP A 244 5.12 -8.99 6.54
CA ASP A 244 5.91 -10.23 6.59
C ASP A 244 5.51 -11.14 5.42
N PRO A 245 6.41 -11.35 4.43
CA PRO A 245 6.13 -12.19 3.27
C PRO A 245 6.09 -13.69 3.60
N VAL A 246 6.53 -14.11 4.79
CA VAL A 246 6.46 -15.52 5.23
C VAL A 246 5.08 -15.85 5.75
N SER A 247 4.55 -15.01 6.64
CA SER A 247 3.18 -15.15 7.15
C SER A 247 2.13 -14.54 6.24
N LEU A 248 2.53 -13.80 5.18
CA LEU A 248 1.65 -13.07 4.26
C LEU A 248 0.75 -12.06 4.98
N GLN A 249 1.28 -11.45 6.04
CA GLN A 249 0.51 -10.62 6.94
C GLN A 249 1.06 -9.20 7.03
N THR A 250 0.16 -8.22 7.00
CA THR A 250 0.45 -6.85 7.41
C THR A 250 -0.02 -6.64 8.84
N THR A 251 0.84 -6.04 9.66
CA THR A 251 0.47 -5.49 10.96
C THR A 251 0.72 -3.99 10.94
N VAL A 252 -0.25 -3.20 11.41
CA VAL A 252 -0.17 -1.74 11.51
C VAL A 252 -0.49 -1.34 12.94
N ILE A 253 0.34 -0.49 13.55
CA ILE A 253 0.08 0.13 14.85
C ILE A 253 -0.07 1.65 14.66
N HIS A 254 -1.18 2.18 15.14
CA HIS A 254 -1.47 3.59 15.14
C HIS A 254 -0.72 4.30 16.27
N ARG A 255 -0.10 5.44 15.97
CA ARG A 255 0.60 6.28 16.95
C ARG A 255 -0.11 7.62 17.17
N SER A 256 -0.55 8.28 16.09
CA SER A 256 -1.32 9.54 16.18
C SER A 256 -2.21 9.74 14.95
N GLY A 257 -3.16 10.67 15.01
CA GLY A 257 -4.05 11.05 13.92
C GLY A 257 -5.18 10.05 13.65
N LEU A 258 -5.48 9.76 12.38
CA LEU A 258 -6.52 8.83 11.97
C LEU A 258 -6.03 7.95 10.82
N LEU A 259 -6.14 6.64 10.98
CA LEU A 259 -5.86 5.66 9.94
C LEU A 259 -7.13 4.93 9.53
N THR A 260 -7.26 4.64 8.25
CA THR A 260 -8.25 3.71 7.71
C THR A 260 -7.52 2.55 7.05
N VAL A 261 -7.67 1.36 7.57
CA VAL A 261 -7.05 0.15 7.05
C VAL A 261 -8.11 -0.69 6.35
N THR A 262 -7.86 -1.06 5.11
CA THR A 262 -8.76 -1.87 4.29
C THR A 262 -8.06 -3.11 3.76
N ASP A 263 -8.81 -4.04 3.20
CA ASP A 263 -8.22 -5.06 2.32
C ASP A 263 -7.60 -4.40 1.07
N ILE A 264 -6.94 -5.19 0.24
CA ILE A 264 -6.25 -4.69 -0.96
C ILE A 264 -7.19 -4.08 -2.00
N ASN A 265 -8.49 -4.39 -1.95
CA ASN A 265 -9.51 -3.87 -2.85
C ASN A 265 -10.19 -2.60 -2.31
N GLY A 266 -9.75 -2.10 -1.15
CA GLY A 266 -10.34 -0.94 -0.50
C GLY A 266 -11.63 -1.25 0.28
N ASN A 267 -11.98 -2.53 0.48
CA ASN A 267 -13.17 -2.93 1.21
C ASN A 267 -12.87 -3.16 2.70
N ASN A 268 -13.94 -3.36 3.48
CA ASN A 268 -13.89 -3.70 4.90
C ASN A 268 -13.08 -2.72 5.75
N PRO A 269 -13.37 -1.40 5.69
CA PRO A 269 -12.58 -0.38 6.36
C PRO A 269 -12.59 -0.57 7.88
N THR A 270 -11.41 -0.57 8.47
CA THR A 270 -11.17 -0.56 9.91
C THR A 270 -10.48 0.74 10.28
N VAL A 271 -11.04 1.48 11.23
CA VAL A 271 -10.52 2.79 11.66
C VAL A 271 -9.68 2.64 12.92
N LEU A 272 -8.46 3.17 12.89
CA LEU A 272 -7.57 3.26 14.03
C LEU A 272 -7.42 4.74 14.40
N ALA A 273 -7.90 5.12 15.60
CA ALA A 273 -8.00 6.52 16.03
C ALA A 273 -7.41 6.77 17.43
N VAL A 274 -7.00 5.73 18.12
CA VAL A 274 -6.42 5.82 19.47
C VAL A 274 -5.02 5.24 19.43
N SER A 275 -4.06 5.91 20.02
CA SER A 275 -2.68 5.44 20.10
C SER A 275 -2.60 4.04 20.70
N GLY A 276 -1.86 3.14 20.02
CA GLY A 276 -1.78 1.72 20.36
C GLY A 276 -2.84 0.84 19.70
N ASN A 277 -3.90 1.40 19.07
CA ASN A 277 -4.76 0.60 18.21
C ASN A 277 -3.93 -0.09 17.12
N ALA A 278 -4.30 -1.30 16.77
CA ALA A 278 -3.64 -2.04 15.72
C ALA A 278 -4.65 -2.73 14.79
N ALA A 279 -4.21 -3.00 13.58
CA ALA A 279 -4.88 -3.88 12.64
C ALA A 279 -3.90 -4.91 12.09
N THR A 280 -4.38 -6.13 11.92
CA THR A 280 -3.63 -7.24 11.32
C THR A 280 -4.42 -7.79 10.15
N ILE A 281 -3.80 -7.93 8.99
CA ILE A 281 -4.45 -8.35 7.76
C ILE A 281 -3.62 -9.43 7.09
N LEU A 282 -4.19 -10.61 6.89
CA LEU A 282 -3.65 -11.64 6.00
C LEU A 282 -4.00 -11.31 4.55
N ILE A 283 -3.16 -11.71 3.63
CA ILE A 283 -3.46 -11.59 2.20
C ILE A 283 -4.80 -12.26 1.88
N GLY A 284 -5.67 -11.58 1.14
CA GLY A 284 -7.03 -12.05 0.86
C GLY A 284 -8.01 -12.04 2.04
N GLY A 285 -7.57 -11.59 3.23
CA GLY A 285 -8.37 -11.48 4.43
C GLY A 285 -8.89 -10.06 4.68
N ASN A 286 -9.70 -9.93 5.73
CA ASN A 286 -10.20 -8.65 6.22
C ASN A 286 -9.35 -8.13 7.38
N PRO A 287 -9.24 -6.79 7.57
CA PRO A 287 -8.58 -6.23 8.72
C PRO A 287 -9.16 -6.72 10.04
N GLN A 288 -8.31 -7.22 10.93
CA GLN A 288 -8.66 -7.61 12.28
C GLN A 288 -8.22 -6.50 13.25
N PHE A 289 -9.20 -5.78 13.80
CA PHE A 289 -8.97 -4.70 14.74
C PHE A 289 -8.54 -5.22 16.12
N VAL A 290 -7.58 -4.54 16.72
CA VAL A 290 -7.15 -4.75 18.11
C VAL A 290 -7.08 -3.40 18.81
N SER A 291 -7.77 -3.25 19.93
CA SER A 291 -7.81 -1.99 20.69
C SER A 291 -6.46 -1.60 21.31
N GLN A 292 -5.59 -2.58 21.53
CA GLN A 292 -4.22 -2.39 21.97
C GLN A 292 -3.34 -3.46 21.37
N ALA A 293 -2.29 -3.07 20.65
CA ALA A 293 -1.31 -3.99 20.12
C ALA A 293 -0.69 -4.85 21.23
N SER A 294 -0.67 -6.16 21.05
CA SER A 294 -0.06 -7.07 22.02
C SER A 294 1.45 -6.83 22.14
N PRO A 295 2.08 -7.19 23.26
CA PRO A 295 3.54 -7.11 23.41
C PRO A 295 4.30 -7.82 22.29
N GLN A 296 3.76 -8.93 21.78
CA GLN A 296 4.36 -9.66 20.66
C GLN A 296 4.28 -8.87 19.34
N GLN A 297 3.13 -8.25 19.04
CA GLN A 297 2.99 -7.39 17.87
C GLN A 297 3.91 -6.18 17.95
N GLN A 298 3.99 -5.54 19.12
CA GLN A 298 4.89 -4.41 19.35
C GLN A 298 6.35 -4.82 19.16
N ALA A 299 6.78 -5.94 19.77
CA ALA A 299 8.14 -6.44 19.62
C ALA A 299 8.49 -6.81 18.17
N ALA A 300 7.57 -7.46 17.46
CA ALA A 300 7.78 -7.82 16.06
C ALA A 300 7.95 -6.57 15.15
N ILE A 301 7.15 -5.54 15.38
CA ILE A 301 7.29 -4.26 14.67
C ILE A 301 8.60 -3.59 15.05
N GLN A 302 8.94 -3.48 16.33
CA GLN A 302 10.19 -2.85 16.77
C GLN A 302 11.45 -3.52 16.21
N GLN A 303 11.43 -4.84 16.04
CA GLN A 303 12.53 -5.58 15.39
C GLN A 303 12.60 -5.32 13.87
N ALA A 304 11.47 -5.06 13.25
CA ALA A 304 11.39 -4.80 11.82
C ALA A 304 11.68 -3.33 11.47
N LEU A 305 11.50 -2.40 12.41
CA LEU A 305 11.74 -0.96 12.19
C LEU A 305 13.24 -0.64 12.11
N PRO A 306 13.59 0.52 11.49
CA PRO A 306 14.97 0.98 11.52
C PRO A 306 15.43 1.24 12.96
N PRO A 307 16.73 1.00 13.26
CA PRO A 307 17.27 1.25 14.58
C PRO A 307 17.18 2.75 14.92
N ALA A 308 16.85 3.10 16.18
CA ALA A 308 16.86 4.48 16.62
C ALA A 308 18.23 5.15 16.36
N THR A 309 18.22 6.38 15.88
CA THR A 309 19.44 7.15 15.66
C THR A 309 19.35 8.49 16.38
N ASN A 310 20.47 8.96 16.93
CA ASN A 310 20.52 10.23 17.64
C ASN A 310 20.16 11.43 16.73
N GLU A 311 20.37 11.30 15.42
CA GLU A 311 20.03 12.35 14.45
C GLU A 311 18.50 12.46 14.25
N GLU A 312 17.76 11.36 14.34
CA GLU A 312 16.30 11.38 14.24
C GLU A 312 15.67 11.97 15.52
N GLU A 313 16.20 11.65 16.69
CA GLU A 313 15.75 12.19 17.98
C GLU A 313 15.96 13.70 18.07
N VAL A 314 17.10 14.22 17.59
CA VAL A 314 17.41 15.67 17.60
C VAL A 314 16.50 16.44 16.64
N GLU A 315 16.19 15.90 15.46
CA GLU A 315 15.28 16.56 14.53
C GLU A 315 13.84 16.59 15.07
N ASP A 316 13.39 15.54 15.76
CA ASP A 316 12.02 15.46 16.31
C ASP A 316 11.83 16.47 17.46
N THR A 317 12.81 16.62 18.35
CA THR A 317 12.77 17.60 19.45
C THR A 317 12.82 19.04 18.95
N THR A 318 13.58 19.33 17.89
CA THR A 318 13.68 20.68 17.34
C THR A 318 12.40 21.10 16.60
N GLU A 319 11.66 20.16 16.00
CA GLU A 319 10.37 20.45 15.37
C GLU A 319 9.28 20.71 16.41
N GLU A 320 9.24 19.98 17.54
CA GLU A 320 8.27 20.20 18.63
C GLU A 320 8.52 21.54 19.35
N GLU A 321 9.77 21.91 19.66
CA GLU A 321 10.10 23.19 20.27
C GLU A 321 9.82 24.38 19.32
N GLY A 322 9.94 24.20 18.02
CA GLY A 322 9.61 25.23 17.02
C GLY A 322 8.11 25.47 16.87
N GLU A 323 7.26 24.49 17.13
CA GLU A 323 5.79 24.61 17.08
C GLU A 323 5.24 25.32 18.33
N GLU A 324 5.73 24.98 19.53
CA GLU A 324 5.32 25.66 20.75
C GLU A 324 5.67 27.16 20.76
N ALA A 325 6.75 27.56 20.09
CA ALA A 325 7.16 28.96 19.97
C ALA A 325 6.28 29.77 18.99
N GLN A 326 5.57 29.15 18.04
CA GLN A 326 4.68 29.82 17.09
C GLN A 326 3.22 29.91 17.57
N GLU A 327 2.80 29.08 18.51
CA GLU A 327 1.46 29.16 19.11
C GLU A 327 1.36 30.16 20.26
N GLY A 328 2.48 30.73 20.70
CA GLY A 328 2.58 31.67 21.85
C GLY A 328 2.65 33.16 21.48
N GLU A 329 2.57 33.56 20.20
CA GLU A 329 2.45 34.93 19.73
C GLU A 329 1.05 35.14 19.11
#